data_4fecb392bf9aa82e0b1d4768b690e888
#
_entry.id   4fecb392bf9aa82e0b1d4768b690e888
#
_cell.length_a   1.000
_cell.length_b   1.000
_cell.length_c   1.000
_cell.angle_alpha   90.00
_cell.angle_beta   90.00
_cell.angle_gamma   90.00
#
_symmetry.space_group_name_H-M   'P 1'
#
loop_
_entity.id
_entity.type
_entity.pdbx_description
1 polymer ?
#
loop_
_entity_poly.entity_id
_entity_poly.type
_entity_poly.pdbx_seq_one_letter_code
_entity_poly.pdbx_strand_id
1 'polypeptide(L)'
;MFRTIRKKKNEISIDSAQALLHSSRRGVLAVNGDDGYPYAIPINYLYDDHAQQIYFHGARAGHKVDALRACDKVCFTVYGNEAVRDDVWAPYLQSTVVFGRCHLVEDDVQAAALLKRLAMKYYPSEQLADEEIRLSGKAA
;
A
#
# COMPACT_ATOMS: atom_id res chain seq x y z
N MET A 1 5.76 2.89 20.54
CA MET A 1 4.61 1.95 20.63
C MET A 1 3.40 2.56 19.96
N PHE A 2 2.66 1.77 19.19
CA PHE A 2 1.48 2.24 18.49
C PHE A 2 0.27 2.35 19.43
N ARG A 3 -0.59 3.32 19.14
CA ARG A 3 -1.79 3.52 19.97
C ARG A 3 -2.86 2.50 19.63
N THR A 4 -3.62 2.08 20.62
CA THR A 4 -4.81 1.23 20.42
C THR A 4 -5.95 2.03 19.80
N ILE A 5 -6.85 1.32 19.13
CA ILE A 5 -8.05 1.93 18.54
C ILE A 5 -8.92 2.50 19.66
N ARG A 6 -9.24 3.80 19.57
CA ARG A 6 -10.01 4.50 20.59
C ARG A 6 -11.45 3.98 20.69
N LYS A 7 -12.09 3.75 19.55
CA LYS A 7 -13.46 3.25 19.49
C LYS A 7 -13.45 1.73 19.34
N LYS A 8 -13.15 1.01 20.42
CA LYS A 8 -13.04 -0.45 20.43
C LYS A 8 -14.23 -1.18 19.81
N LYS A 9 -15.44 -0.66 19.99
CA LYS A 9 -16.65 -1.26 19.41
C LYS A 9 -16.66 -1.26 17.88
N ASN A 10 -15.83 -0.42 17.25
CA ASN A 10 -15.72 -0.34 15.81
C ASN A 10 -14.50 -1.12 15.27
N GLU A 11 -13.75 -1.78 16.15
CA GLU A 11 -12.59 -2.56 15.75
C GLU A 11 -13.02 -3.77 14.92
N ILE A 12 -12.41 -3.94 13.75
CA ILE A 12 -12.62 -5.13 12.91
C ILE A 12 -11.57 -6.18 13.23
N SER A 13 -11.84 -7.43 12.87
CA SER A 13 -10.89 -8.52 13.08
C SER A 13 -9.64 -8.34 12.21
N ILE A 14 -8.56 -9.01 12.60
CA ILE A 14 -7.34 -9.08 11.78
C ILE A 14 -7.65 -9.68 10.41
N ASP A 15 -8.47 -10.73 10.34
CA ASP A 15 -8.86 -11.33 9.07
C ASP A 15 -9.59 -10.35 8.16
N SER A 16 -10.50 -9.55 8.71
CA SER A 16 -11.20 -8.51 7.96
C SER A 16 -10.25 -7.40 7.50
N ALA A 17 -9.31 -7.01 8.34
CA ALA A 17 -8.29 -6.01 7.99
C ALA A 17 -7.38 -6.50 6.85
N GLN A 18 -6.95 -7.75 6.90
CA GLN A 18 -6.16 -8.38 5.85
C GLN A 18 -6.96 -8.56 4.56
N ALA A 19 -8.23 -8.94 4.67
CA ALA A 19 -9.11 -9.05 3.51
C ALA A 19 -9.25 -7.70 2.78
N LEU A 20 -9.34 -6.61 3.53
CA LEU A 20 -9.39 -5.26 2.97
C LEU A 20 -8.08 -4.90 2.25
N LEU A 21 -6.93 -5.30 2.82
CA LEU A 21 -5.63 -5.12 2.16
C LEU A 21 -5.55 -5.90 0.84
N HIS A 22 -6.10 -7.10 0.77
CA HIS A 22 -6.14 -7.88 -0.46
C HIS A 22 -7.06 -7.30 -1.51
N SER A 23 -8.24 -6.85 -1.11
CA SER A 23 -9.30 -6.44 -2.04
C SER A 23 -9.17 -5.01 -2.53
N SER A 24 -8.52 -4.13 -1.76
CA SER A 24 -8.40 -2.73 -2.14
C SER A 24 -7.46 -2.55 -3.33
N ARG A 25 -7.89 -1.74 -4.26
CA ARG A 25 -7.14 -1.55 -5.50
C ARG A 25 -5.96 -0.60 -5.33
N ARG A 26 -6.12 0.40 -4.48
CA ARG A 26 -5.08 1.38 -4.16
C ARG A 26 -5.13 1.72 -2.69
N GLY A 27 -4.00 2.19 -2.18
CA GLY A 27 -3.92 2.73 -0.84
C GLY A 27 -3.20 4.06 -0.84
N VAL A 28 -3.01 4.59 0.35
CA VAL A 28 -2.25 5.83 0.56
C VAL A 28 -1.02 5.52 1.39
N LEU A 29 0.14 5.80 0.84
CA LEU A 29 1.42 5.69 1.55
C LEU A 29 1.81 7.06 2.09
N ALA A 30 2.02 7.15 3.39
CA ALA A 30 2.49 8.34 4.07
C ALA A 30 3.93 8.14 4.54
N VAL A 31 4.79 9.08 4.18
CA VAL A 31 6.20 9.10 4.53
C VAL A 31 6.54 10.41 5.26
N ASN A 32 7.70 10.44 5.90
CA ASN A 32 8.20 11.67 6.51
C ASN A 32 8.85 12.54 5.43
N GLY A 33 8.17 13.61 5.04
CA GLY A 33 8.63 14.52 4.01
C GLY A 33 9.52 15.61 4.55
N ASP A 34 9.73 16.64 3.73
CA ASP A 34 10.61 17.75 4.05
C ASP A 34 10.03 18.67 5.13
N ASP A 35 10.90 19.29 5.89
CA ASP A 35 10.58 20.32 6.89
C ASP A 35 9.56 19.85 7.95
N GLY A 36 9.56 18.54 8.24
CA GLY A 36 8.64 17.96 9.22
C GLY A 36 7.22 17.73 8.71
N TYR A 37 6.95 18.01 7.45
CA TYR A 37 5.63 17.73 6.86
C TYR A 37 5.52 16.28 6.45
N PRO A 38 4.45 15.57 6.86
CA PRO A 38 4.17 14.26 6.27
C PRO A 38 3.78 14.41 4.80
N TYR A 39 4.25 13.48 3.99
CA TYR A 39 3.91 13.42 2.57
C TYR A 39 3.11 12.15 2.30
N ALA A 40 1.89 12.29 1.78
CA ALA A 40 0.98 11.17 1.59
C ALA A 40 0.53 11.12 0.13
N ILE A 41 0.65 9.94 -0.49
CA ILE A 41 0.32 9.75 -1.91
C ILE A 41 -0.52 8.49 -2.12
N PRO A 42 -1.51 8.53 -3.01
CA PRO A 42 -2.15 7.30 -3.51
C PRO A 42 -1.13 6.47 -4.26
N ILE A 43 -1.18 5.15 -4.09
CA ILE A 43 -0.19 4.25 -4.68
C ILE A 43 -0.80 2.88 -4.97
N ASN A 44 -0.35 2.27 -6.06
CA ASN A 44 -0.60 0.88 -6.35
C ASN A 44 0.28 0.01 -5.47
N TYR A 45 -0.24 -1.13 -5.02
CA TYR A 45 0.48 -2.00 -4.11
C TYR A 45 0.09 -3.46 -4.28
N LEU A 46 0.93 -4.35 -3.75
CA LEU A 46 0.63 -5.77 -3.58
C LEU A 46 0.80 -6.13 -2.11
N TYR A 47 -0.20 -6.77 -1.52
CA TYR A 47 -0.10 -7.34 -0.17
C TYR A 47 0.21 -8.83 -0.25
N ASP A 48 1.27 -9.24 0.43
CA ASP A 48 1.68 -10.63 0.58
C ASP A 48 1.43 -11.05 2.04
N ASP A 49 0.39 -11.83 2.28
CA ASP A 49 0.01 -12.25 3.62
C ASP A 49 0.96 -13.28 4.23
N HIS A 50 1.63 -14.09 3.41
CA HIS A 50 2.62 -15.05 3.89
C HIS A 50 3.86 -14.35 4.41
N ALA A 51 4.36 -13.37 3.67
CA ALA A 51 5.52 -12.58 4.07
C ALA A 51 5.16 -11.46 5.05
N GLN A 52 3.88 -11.14 5.22
CA GLN A 52 3.41 -9.99 5.99
C GLN A 52 4.04 -8.70 5.51
N GLN A 53 4.07 -8.52 4.18
CA GLN A 53 4.71 -7.40 3.52
C GLN A 53 3.80 -6.76 2.48
N ILE A 54 4.02 -5.47 2.25
CA ILE A 54 3.35 -4.71 1.21
C ILE A 54 4.42 -4.19 0.26
N TYR A 55 4.22 -4.41 -1.03
CA TYR A 55 5.15 -3.99 -2.07
C TYR A 55 4.57 -2.86 -2.88
N PHE A 56 5.41 -1.87 -3.17
CA PHE A 56 5.08 -0.73 -4.01
C PHE A 56 6.06 -0.64 -5.17
N HIS A 57 5.64 -0.01 -6.26
CA HIS A 57 6.58 0.36 -7.30
C HIS A 57 6.50 1.87 -7.58
N GLY A 58 7.57 2.40 -8.14
CA GLY A 58 7.65 3.81 -8.48
C GLY A 58 8.98 4.16 -9.13
N ALA A 59 9.18 5.42 -9.41
CA ALA A 59 10.44 5.91 -9.95
C ALA A 59 11.58 5.70 -8.93
N ARG A 60 12.79 5.51 -9.45
CA ARG A 60 14.00 5.31 -8.62
C ARG A 60 14.50 6.60 -7.97
N ALA A 61 13.91 7.73 -8.31
CA ALA A 61 14.27 9.04 -7.77
C ALA A 61 13.00 9.85 -7.52
N GLY A 62 13.10 10.88 -6.70
CA GLY A 62 12.03 11.80 -6.39
C GLY A 62 11.79 11.94 -4.89
N HIS A 63 10.80 12.75 -4.54
CA HIS A 63 10.50 13.11 -3.14
C HIS A 63 10.27 11.88 -2.25
N LYS A 64 9.48 10.93 -2.72
CA LYS A 64 9.19 9.70 -1.97
C LYS A 64 10.47 8.90 -1.67
N VAL A 65 11.36 8.74 -2.66
CA VAL A 65 12.59 7.98 -2.49
C VAL A 65 13.55 8.68 -1.52
N ASP A 66 13.70 9.99 -1.66
CA ASP A 66 14.54 10.78 -0.75
C ASP A 66 14.00 10.70 0.68
N ALA A 67 12.70 10.81 0.85
CA ALA A 67 12.04 10.69 2.16
C ALA A 67 12.29 9.31 2.80
N LEU A 68 12.17 8.23 2.03
CA LEU A 68 12.40 6.87 2.52
C LEU A 68 13.86 6.63 2.89
N ARG A 69 14.80 7.22 2.16
CA ARG A 69 16.23 7.14 2.51
C ARG A 69 16.55 7.88 3.78
N ALA A 70 15.87 8.99 4.03
CA ALA A 70 16.05 9.77 5.25
C ALA A 70 15.37 9.15 6.47
N CYS A 71 14.19 8.57 6.27
CA CYS A 71 13.43 7.91 7.35
C CYS A 71 12.57 6.80 6.76
N ASP A 72 12.81 5.57 7.20
CA ASP A 72 12.12 4.38 6.70
C ASP A 72 10.76 4.11 7.35
N LYS A 73 10.41 4.84 8.40
CA LYS A 73 9.13 4.67 9.10
C LYS A 73 7.99 5.26 8.29
N VAL A 74 6.99 4.44 8.02
CA VAL A 74 5.88 4.80 7.16
C VAL A 74 4.54 4.38 7.75
N CYS A 75 3.49 4.94 7.19
CA CYS A 75 2.11 4.55 7.44
C CYS A 75 1.44 4.28 6.10
N PHE A 76 0.71 3.18 6.01
CA PHE A 76 -0.05 2.83 4.82
C PHE A 76 -1.51 2.60 5.17
N THR A 77 -2.43 3.15 4.40
CA THR A 77 -3.86 3.08 4.68
C THR A 77 -4.64 2.65 3.45
N VAL A 78 -5.56 1.73 3.67
CA VAL A 78 -6.61 1.38 2.72
C VAL A 78 -7.97 1.57 3.39
N TYR A 79 -8.98 1.83 2.60
CA TYR A 79 -10.37 1.90 3.09
C TYR A 79 -11.31 1.40 2.01
N GLY A 80 -12.48 0.97 2.42
CA GLY A 80 -13.46 0.43 1.50
C GLY A 80 -14.65 -0.19 2.20
N ASN A 81 -15.37 -1.03 1.48
CA ASN A 81 -16.60 -1.67 1.95
C ASN A 81 -17.61 -0.64 2.46
N GLU A 82 -17.69 0.49 1.74
CA GLU A 82 -18.64 1.54 2.06
C GLU A 82 -20.06 1.05 1.85
N ALA A 83 -20.92 1.29 2.83
CA ALA A 83 -22.34 0.95 2.75
C ALA A 83 -23.15 2.03 3.42
N VAL A 84 -24.28 2.36 2.79
CA VAL A 84 -25.27 3.25 3.38
C VAL A 84 -26.27 2.40 4.14
N ARG A 85 -26.53 2.77 5.40
CA ARG A 85 -27.51 2.09 6.26
C ARG A 85 -28.68 3.02 6.53
N ASP A 86 -29.88 2.48 6.43
CA ASP A 86 -31.12 3.26 6.60
C ASP A 86 -31.32 3.80 8.02
N ASP A 87 -30.68 3.16 9.00
CA ASP A 87 -30.80 3.49 10.42
C ASP A 87 -29.78 4.53 10.91
N VAL A 88 -28.82 4.91 10.05
CA VAL A 88 -27.79 5.90 10.38
C VAL A 88 -27.59 6.86 9.21
N TRP A 89 -27.38 8.12 9.52
CA TRP A 89 -27.18 9.14 8.49
C TRP A 89 -25.76 9.13 7.89
N ALA A 90 -24.81 8.52 8.58
CA ALA A 90 -23.41 8.44 8.12
C ALA A 90 -23.14 7.10 7.43
N PRO A 91 -22.38 7.09 6.33
CA PRO A 91 -21.99 5.85 5.66
C PRO A 91 -21.17 4.95 6.58
N TYR A 92 -21.37 3.64 6.44
CA TYR A 92 -20.51 2.64 7.06
C TYR A 92 -19.26 2.43 6.20
N LEU A 93 -18.08 2.41 6.81
CA LEU A 93 -16.80 2.30 6.12
C LEU A 93 -15.83 1.48 6.96
N GLN A 94 -15.06 0.61 6.29
CA GLN A 94 -13.92 -0.08 6.92
C GLN A 94 -12.60 0.56 6.47
N SER A 95 -11.63 0.56 7.35
CA SER A 95 -10.27 0.99 7.04
C SER A 95 -9.23 0.14 7.76
N THR A 96 -8.07 0.03 7.16
CA THR A 96 -6.90 -0.62 7.76
C THR A 96 -5.73 0.34 7.67
N VAL A 97 -5.09 0.60 8.80
CA VAL A 97 -3.89 1.44 8.89
C VAL A 97 -2.73 0.56 9.31
N VAL A 98 -1.68 0.56 8.50
CA VAL A 98 -0.49 -0.26 8.72
C VAL A 98 0.68 0.66 9.02
N PHE A 99 1.33 0.44 10.16
CA PHE A 99 2.59 1.10 10.50
C PHE A 99 3.73 0.13 10.25
N GLY A 100 4.80 0.62 9.65
CA GLY A 100 5.94 -0.23 9.36
C GLY A 100 7.15 0.53 8.87
N ARG A 101 8.09 -0.22 8.32
CA ARG A 101 9.29 0.32 7.68
C ARG A 101 9.29 -0.04 6.22
N CYS A 102 9.69 0.91 5.38
CA CYS A 102 9.73 0.75 3.94
C CYS A 102 11.16 0.86 3.45
N HIS A 103 11.62 -0.16 2.73
CA HIS A 103 12.97 -0.22 2.20
C HIS A 103 12.93 -0.38 0.69
N LEU A 104 13.89 0.21 0.01
CA LEU A 104 14.06 0.04 -1.42
C LEU A 104 14.60 -1.35 -1.71
N VAL A 105 14.02 -2.02 -2.71
CA VAL A 105 14.53 -3.31 -3.19
C VAL A 105 15.63 -3.02 -4.20
N GLU A 106 16.88 -3.30 -3.82
CA GLU A 106 18.04 -2.97 -4.64
C GLU A 106 18.50 -4.12 -5.53
N ASP A 107 18.14 -5.37 -5.18
CA ASP A 107 18.42 -6.52 -6.02
C ASP A 107 17.52 -6.52 -7.26
N ASP A 108 18.11 -6.40 -8.45
CA ASP A 108 17.35 -6.27 -9.70
C ASP A 108 16.51 -7.51 -10.03
N VAL A 109 16.98 -8.70 -9.69
CA VAL A 109 16.24 -9.95 -9.93
C VAL A 109 15.00 -10.01 -9.02
N GLN A 110 15.18 -9.70 -7.75
CA GLN A 110 14.07 -9.66 -6.79
C GLN A 110 13.07 -8.56 -7.16
N ALA A 111 13.54 -7.38 -7.53
CA ALA A 111 12.71 -6.27 -7.94
C ALA A 111 11.86 -6.62 -9.17
N ALA A 112 12.44 -7.27 -10.16
CA ALA A 112 11.73 -7.71 -11.36
C ALA A 112 10.62 -8.72 -11.03
N ALA A 113 10.91 -9.69 -10.17
CA ALA A 113 9.93 -10.70 -9.74
C ALA A 113 8.77 -10.07 -8.98
N LEU A 114 9.05 -9.15 -8.07
CA LEU A 114 8.03 -8.43 -7.31
C LEU A 114 7.20 -7.51 -8.19
N LEU A 115 7.82 -6.82 -9.13
CA LEU A 115 7.14 -5.97 -10.10
C LEU A 115 6.17 -6.78 -10.96
N LYS A 116 6.56 -7.99 -11.38
CA LYS A 116 5.69 -8.91 -12.11
C LYS A 116 4.47 -9.31 -11.27
N ARG A 117 4.67 -9.70 -10.03
CA ARG A 117 3.58 -10.04 -9.11
C ARG A 117 2.64 -8.87 -8.88
N LEU A 118 3.18 -7.68 -8.71
CA LEU A 118 2.38 -6.46 -8.53
C LEU A 118 1.58 -6.16 -9.79
N ALA A 119 2.20 -6.24 -10.96
CA ALA A 119 1.53 -5.99 -12.24
C ALA A 119 0.35 -6.94 -12.47
N MET A 120 0.48 -8.21 -12.08
CA MET A 120 -0.59 -9.20 -12.21
C MET A 120 -1.86 -8.85 -11.42
N LYS A 121 -1.75 -8.02 -10.41
CA LYS A 121 -2.92 -7.52 -9.67
C LYS A 121 -3.78 -6.56 -10.52
N TYR A 122 -3.15 -5.80 -11.43
CA TYR A 122 -3.79 -4.71 -12.17
C TYR A 122 -4.08 -5.04 -13.62
N TYR A 123 -3.34 -5.98 -14.22
CA TYR A 123 -3.49 -6.34 -15.62
C TYR A 123 -4.23 -7.67 -15.75
N PRO A 124 -5.11 -7.81 -16.76
CA PRO A 124 -5.96 -8.99 -16.90
C PRO A 124 -5.21 -10.23 -17.42
N SER A 125 -3.98 -10.08 -17.91
CA SER A 125 -3.18 -11.20 -18.40
C SER A 125 -1.71 -11.00 -18.13
N GLU A 126 -0.98 -12.12 -18.04
CA GLU A 126 0.47 -12.12 -17.87
C GLU A 126 1.18 -11.42 -19.04
N GLN A 127 0.68 -11.62 -20.25
CA GLN A 127 1.23 -10.97 -21.44
C GLN A 127 1.17 -9.43 -21.34
N LEU A 128 0.03 -8.89 -20.92
CA LEU A 128 -0.13 -7.44 -20.74
C LEU A 128 0.76 -6.91 -19.61
N ALA A 129 0.91 -7.66 -18.54
CA ALA A 129 1.80 -7.29 -17.44
C ALA A 129 3.26 -7.23 -17.91
N ASP A 130 3.72 -8.24 -18.65
CA ASP A 130 5.08 -8.28 -19.21
C ASP A 130 5.34 -7.14 -20.19
N GLU A 131 4.35 -6.84 -21.02
CA GLU A 131 4.44 -5.75 -21.98
C GLU A 131 4.58 -4.39 -21.29
N GLU A 132 3.77 -4.14 -20.25
CA GLU A 132 3.84 -2.91 -19.49
C GLU A 132 5.18 -2.75 -18.77
N ILE A 133 5.68 -3.81 -18.15
CA ILE A 133 7.00 -3.81 -17.51
C ILE A 133 8.09 -3.48 -18.51
N ARG A 134 8.04 -4.07 -19.70
CA ARG A 134 8.99 -3.82 -20.77
C ARG A 134 8.94 -2.36 -21.25
N LEU A 135 7.74 -1.80 -21.42
CA LEU A 135 7.54 -0.43 -21.91
C LEU A 135 7.91 0.62 -20.87
N SER A 136 7.53 0.41 -19.59
CA SER A 136 7.84 1.37 -18.53
C SER A 136 9.31 1.41 -18.16
N GLY A 137 10.02 0.33 -18.50
CA GLY A 137 11.47 0.28 -18.31
C GLY A 137 11.88 0.31 -16.86
N LYS A 138 11.05 -0.03 -15.95
CA LYS A 138 11.45 -0.12 -14.82
C LYS A 138 11.54 0.06 -13.59
N ALA A 139 11.19 0.34 -12.89
CA ALA A 139 11.55 0.55 -11.53
C ALA A 139 10.58 -0.09 -10.56
N ALA A 140 11.06 -0.94 -9.76
CA ALA A 140 10.38 -1.42 -8.59
C ALA A 140 10.88 -0.68 -7.35
#